data_22ab146dda61196a989058ee5c8ae5c4
#
_entry.id   22ab146dda61196a989058ee5c8ae5c4
#
_cell.length_a   1.000
_cell.length_b   1.000
_cell.length_c   1.000
_cell.angle_alpha   90.00
_cell.angle_beta   90.00
_cell.angle_gamma   90.00
#
_symmetry.space_group_name_H-M   'P 1'
#
loop_
_entity.id
_entity.type
_entity.pdbx_description
1 polymer ?
#
loop_
_entity_poly.entity_id
_entity_poly.type
_entity_poly.pdbx_seq_one_letter_code
_entity_poly.pdbx_strand_id
1 'polypeptide(L)'
;MKPVVQQPQWADSSQGLGLWIERLINIGWLRRPLFFQARQLIIRTAERNGIPWRARRKTLLHQASPLLPDVTTPGLVPPDYYRVRFHAYEQGNLCWQAATEAEQATDAMALRIWPDETLSPLIAQTRLRDAIHQVVEPLLIGPVHQALDLGCSVGVSTQHLSRWLRLRAEKRRESSVHIQGLDLSPEMLAVARVRDGAGVVDGWLHRKAEKTGLEECSIDLISLQFVCHELPQSAIHAVLSEAFRLLRPGGALVMVDQDPASSVLHRLPAAVATLLKSTEPYIEHYFSLDMDDALQSVGFRNLQIKACDPRHRVIACLR
;
A
#
# COMPACT_ATOMS: atom_id res chain seq x y z
N MET A 1 -20.28 18.04 16.57
CA MET A 1 -19.18 17.20 17.09
C MET A 1 -18.77 16.28 15.95
N LYS A 2 -17.52 16.37 15.49
CA LYS A 2 -16.98 15.36 14.56
C LYS A 2 -17.00 14.01 15.27
N PRO A 3 -17.39 12.90 14.63
CA PRO A 3 -17.27 11.59 15.24
C PRO A 3 -15.78 11.33 15.53
N VAL A 4 -15.45 11.09 16.79
CA VAL A 4 -14.12 10.62 17.18
C VAL A 4 -13.89 9.30 16.42
N VAL A 5 -12.82 9.23 15.63
CA VAL A 5 -12.43 7.99 14.96
C VAL A 5 -12.23 6.93 16.04
N GLN A 6 -13.13 5.96 16.14
CA GLN A 6 -12.98 4.85 17.07
C GLN A 6 -11.90 3.92 16.55
N GLN A 7 -10.69 4.09 17.05
CA GLN A 7 -9.63 3.12 16.77
C GLN A 7 -9.84 1.82 17.56
N PRO A 8 -9.30 0.69 17.07
CA PRO A 8 -9.38 -0.57 17.80
C PRO A 8 -8.72 -0.47 19.17
N GLN A 9 -9.35 -1.00 20.21
CA GLN A 9 -8.83 -0.95 21.59
C GLN A 9 -7.43 -1.52 21.75
N TRP A 10 -7.05 -2.49 20.92
CA TRP A 10 -5.71 -3.07 20.93
C TRP A 10 -4.62 -2.13 20.37
N ALA A 11 -5.00 -1.06 19.68
CA ALA A 11 -4.06 -0.06 19.18
C ALA A 11 -3.42 0.75 20.33
N ASP A 12 -4.19 1.07 21.38
CA ASP A 12 -3.71 1.89 22.48
C ASP A 12 -2.89 1.12 23.53
N SER A 13 -3.23 -0.14 23.78
CA SER A 13 -2.53 -0.96 24.78
C SER A 13 -2.69 -2.46 24.58
N SER A 14 -1.60 -3.21 24.75
CA SER A 14 -1.66 -4.66 24.81
C SER A 14 -2.24 -5.10 26.16
N GLN A 15 -3.33 -5.89 26.17
CA GLN A 15 -3.96 -6.40 27.38
C GLN A 15 -3.93 -7.93 27.45
N GLY A 16 -3.90 -8.48 28.66
CA GLY A 16 -4.02 -9.93 28.89
C GLY A 16 -2.97 -10.75 28.14
N LEU A 17 -3.42 -11.68 27.28
CA LEU A 17 -2.54 -12.55 26.49
C LEU A 17 -1.62 -11.77 25.54
N GLY A 18 -2.07 -10.61 25.04
CA GLY A 18 -1.27 -9.73 24.18
C GLY A 18 -0.01 -9.25 24.87
N LEU A 19 -0.05 -8.88 26.15
CA LEU A 19 1.14 -8.47 26.92
C LEU A 19 2.18 -9.59 27.04
N TRP A 20 1.74 -10.84 27.22
CA TRP A 20 2.65 -11.98 27.27
C TRP A 20 3.34 -12.23 25.91
N ILE A 21 2.57 -12.13 24.83
CA ILE A 21 3.09 -12.29 23.46
C ILE A 21 4.07 -11.16 23.15
N GLU A 22 3.74 -9.92 23.48
CA GLU A 22 4.62 -8.76 23.32
C GLU A 22 5.94 -8.94 24.08
N ARG A 23 5.90 -9.40 25.35
CA ARG A 23 7.08 -9.72 26.13
C ARG A 23 7.91 -10.82 25.47
N LEU A 24 7.28 -11.90 24.96
CA LEU A 24 7.99 -12.98 24.27
C LEU A 24 8.62 -12.51 22.96
N ILE A 25 7.93 -11.68 22.19
CA ILE A 25 8.47 -11.09 20.95
C ILE A 25 9.64 -10.16 21.22
N ASN A 26 9.63 -9.48 22.37
CA ASN A 26 10.73 -8.57 22.78
C ASN A 26 11.95 -9.32 23.35
N ILE A 27 11.85 -10.62 23.63
CA ILE A 27 13.02 -11.45 23.97
C ILE A 27 13.78 -11.76 22.67
N GLY A 28 14.89 -11.08 22.44
CA GLY A 28 15.62 -11.06 21.17
C GLY A 28 15.96 -12.42 20.56
N TRP A 29 16.31 -13.44 21.37
CA TRP A 29 16.64 -14.78 20.88
C TRP A 29 15.40 -15.64 20.55
N LEU A 30 14.23 -15.37 21.18
CA LEU A 30 12.95 -16.06 20.89
C LEU A 30 12.24 -15.47 19.67
N ARG A 31 12.45 -14.19 19.39
CA ARG A 31 11.80 -13.48 18.29
C ARG A 31 12.04 -14.14 16.94
N ARG A 32 13.31 -14.39 16.59
CA ARG A 32 13.69 -14.99 15.29
C ARG A 32 12.99 -16.30 14.98
N PRO A 33 13.02 -17.33 15.86
CA PRO A 33 12.33 -18.58 15.58
C PRO A 33 10.80 -18.43 15.54
N LEU A 34 10.19 -17.58 16.36
CA LEU A 34 8.76 -17.33 16.35
C LEU A 34 8.31 -16.68 15.03
N PHE A 35 8.99 -15.64 14.59
CA PHE A 35 8.70 -14.98 13.31
C PHE A 35 8.96 -15.92 12.12
N PHE A 36 10.01 -16.72 12.17
CA PHE A 36 10.27 -17.72 11.15
C PHE A 36 9.13 -18.73 11.04
N GLN A 37 8.66 -19.29 12.17
CA GLN A 37 7.53 -20.23 12.18
C GLN A 37 6.23 -19.58 11.69
N ALA A 38 5.90 -18.39 12.18
CA ALA A 38 4.72 -17.63 11.73
C ALA A 38 4.78 -17.39 10.21
N ARG A 39 5.94 -16.96 9.71
CA ARG A 39 6.15 -16.76 8.28
C ARG A 39 6.00 -18.07 7.48
N GLN A 40 6.57 -19.19 7.95
CA GLN A 40 6.40 -20.47 7.28
C GLN A 40 4.93 -20.92 7.23
N LEU A 41 4.16 -20.63 8.28
CA LEU A 41 2.72 -20.91 8.31
C LEU A 41 1.97 -20.07 7.25
N ILE A 42 2.29 -18.75 7.14
CA ILE A 42 1.71 -17.86 6.13
C ILE A 42 2.01 -18.39 4.72
N ILE A 43 3.28 -18.72 4.43
CA ILE A 43 3.71 -19.23 3.12
C ILE A 43 3.00 -20.55 2.79
N ARG A 44 2.96 -21.52 3.71
CA ARG A 44 2.26 -22.79 3.49
C ARG A 44 0.77 -22.60 3.24
N THR A 45 0.14 -21.67 3.96
CA THR A 45 -1.28 -21.36 3.79
C THR A 45 -1.52 -20.72 2.41
N ALA A 46 -0.68 -19.78 2.00
CA ALA A 46 -0.74 -19.18 0.69
C ALA A 46 -0.57 -20.19 -0.44
N GLU A 47 0.42 -21.09 -0.32
CA GLU A 47 0.65 -22.15 -1.31
C GLU A 47 -0.51 -23.14 -1.41
N ARG A 48 -1.18 -23.48 -0.30
CA ARG A 48 -2.41 -24.30 -0.31
C ARG A 48 -3.57 -23.61 -1.02
N ASN A 49 -3.60 -22.27 -1.00
CA ASN A 49 -4.60 -21.46 -1.70
C ASN A 49 -4.18 -21.09 -3.14
N GLY A 50 -3.22 -21.81 -3.72
CA GLY A 50 -2.83 -21.65 -5.11
C GLY A 50 -1.85 -20.50 -5.39
N ILE A 51 -1.24 -19.89 -4.36
CA ILE A 51 -0.21 -18.86 -4.52
C ILE A 51 1.17 -19.54 -4.49
N PRO A 52 1.89 -19.65 -5.61
CA PRO A 52 3.16 -20.39 -5.70
C PRO A 52 4.33 -19.57 -5.11
N TRP A 53 4.27 -19.29 -3.80
CA TRP A 53 5.13 -18.33 -3.10
C TRP A 53 6.62 -18.55 -3.34
N ARG A 54 7.12 -19.75 -3.00
CA ARG A 54 8.57 -20.03 -3.07
C ARG A 54 9.10 -20.06 -4.51
N ALA A 55 8.33 -20.67 -5.41
CA ALA A 55 8.69 -20.75 -6.83
C ALA A 55 8.72 -19.34 -7.45
N ARG A 56 7.67 -18.56 -7.23
CA ARG A 56 7.54 -17.21 -7.76
C ARG A 56 8.65 -16.28 -7.25
N ARG A 57 8.93 -16.32 -5.95
CA ARG A 57 10.03 -15.58 -5.34
C ARG A 57 11.37 -15.85 -6.03
N LYS A 58 11.71 -17.13 -6.27
CA LYS A 58 12.97 -17.52 -6.93
C LYS A 58 13.04 -16.98 -8.36
N THR A 59 11.96 -17.10 -9.11
CA THR A 59 11.87 -16.61 -10.48
C THR A 59 12.02 -15.08 -10.53
N LEU A 60 11.27 -14.35 -9.68
CA LEU A 60 11.34 -12.88 -9.63
C LEU A 60 12.74 -12.39 -9.27
N LEU A 61 13.41 -13.01 -8.29
CA LEU A 61 14.77 -12.64 -7.93
C LEU A 61 15.73 -12.80 -9.10
N HIS A 62 15.65 -13.91 -9.82
CA HIS A 62 16.52 -14.16 -10.98
C HIS A 62 16.27 -13.16 -12.13
N GLN A 63 15.01 -12.83 -12.40
CA GLN A 63 14.64 -11.94 -13.48
C GLN A 63 14.85 -10.45 -13.16
N ALA A 64 14.61 -10.05 -11.89
CA ALA A 64 14.65 -8.66 -11.51
C ALA A 64 16.04 -8.16 -11.09
N SER A 65 16.90 -9.02 -10.52
CA SER A 65 18.21 -8.57 -10.04
C SER A 65 19.10 -7.93 -11.11
N PRO A 66 19.11 -8.36 -12.39
CA PRO A 66 19.86 -7.67 -13.43
C PRO A 66 19.34 -6.27 -13.78
N LEU A 67 18.07 -5.98 -13.47
CA LEU A 67 17.44 -4.69 -13.78
C LEU A 67 17.66 -3.62 -12.71
N LEU A 68 18.25 -3.98 -11.57
CA LEU A 68 18.44 -3.06 -10.45
C LEU A 68 19.19 -1.77 -10.82
N PRO A 69 20.29 -1.81 -11.58
CA PRO A 69 20.99 -0.59 -11.99
C PRO A 69 20.13 0.38 -12.80
N ASP A 70 19.23 -0.16 -13.64
CA ASP A 70 18.38 0.63 -14.55
C ASP A 70 17.28 1.40 -13.82
N VAL A 71 16.88 0.94 -12.64
CA VAL A 71 15.80 1.55 -11.83
C VAL A 71 16.32 2.32 -10.63
N THR A 72 17.62 2.23 -10.33
CA THR A 72 18.21 2.89 -9.17
C THR A 72 18.61 4.32 -9.47
N THR A 73 18.10 5.28 -8.70
CA THR A 73 18.57 6.66 -8.73
C THR A 73 19.81 6.80 -7.85
N PRO A 74 20.98 7.14 -8.42
CA PRO A 74 22.21 7.32 -7.65
C PRO A 74 22.05 8.38 -6.57
N GLY A 75 22.58 8.10 -5.36
CA GLY A 75 22.60 9.07 -4.27
C GLY A 75 21.26 9.28 -3.54
N LEU A 76 20.20 8.59 -3.91
CA LEU A 76 18.95 8.64 -3.17
C LEU A 76 19.11 7.90 -1.84
N VAL A 77 18.98 8.62 -0.73
CA VAL A 77 19.09 8.07 0.63
C VAL A 77 17.70 7.92 1.22
N PRO A 78 17.26 6.70 1.58
CA PRO A 78 15.99 6.50 2.27
C PRO A 78 15.95 7.26 3.61
N PRO A 79 14.78 7.78 4.01
CA PRO A 79 14.62 8.42 5.32
C PRO A 79 14.80 7.41 6.45
N ASP A 80 15.27 7.88 7.62
CA ASP A 80 15.59 7.00 8.74
C ASP A 80 14.37 6.25 9.26
N TYR A 81 13.19 6.87 9.24
CA TYR A 81 11.95 6.22 9.67
C TYR A 81 11.58 5.02 8.78
N TYR A 82 12.06 4.91 7.55
CA TYR A 82 11.79 3.77 6.66
C TYR A 82 12.88 2.69 6.69
N ARG A 83 13.98 2.90 7.44
CA ARG A 83 15.06 1.93 7.65
C ARG A 83 14.82 1.00 8.85
N VAL A 84 13.57 0.90 9.26
CA VAL A 84 13.14 0.01 10.36
C VAL A 84 12.66 -1.32 9.83
N ARG A 85 12.38 -2.25 10.72
CA ARG A 85 11.81 -3.56 10.36
C ARG A 85 10.36 -3.41 10.01
N PHE A 86 9.97 -3.98 8.87
CA PHE A 86 8.59 -4.07 8.39
C PHE A 86 8.24 -5.52 8.05
N HIS A 87 6.97 -5.91 8.19
CA HIS A 87 6.41 -7.17 7.70
C HIS A 87 7.21 -8.42 8.11
N ALA A 88 7.87 -8.38 9.26
CA ALA A 88 8.79 -9.41 9.74
C ALA A 88 10.09 -9.57 8.91
N TYR A 89 10.44 -8.62 8.05
CA TYR A 89 11.73 -8.58 7.39
C TYR A 89 12.75 -7.84 8.26
N GLU A 90 13.90 -8.47 8.54
CA GLU A 90 14.97 -7.88 9.35
C GLU A 90 15.54 -6.59 8.74
N GLN A 91 15.52 -6.50 7.41
CA GLN A 91 16.00 -5.33 6.65
C GLN A 91 14.87 -4.37 6.25
N GLY A 92 13.65 -4.58 6.77
CA GLY A 92 12.48 -3.81 6.37
C GLY A 92 12.06 -4.07 4.91
N ASN A 93 11.36 -3.10 4.33
CA ASN A 93 10.86 -3.21 2.95
C ASN A 93 11.91 -2.97 1.87
N LEU A 94 13.08 -2.39 2.23
CA LEU A 94 14.16 -2.05 1.30
C LEU A 94 15.10 -3.25 1.10
N CYS A 95 14.58 -4.36 0.61
CA CYS A 95 15.39 -5.56 0.34
C CYS A 95 14.76 -6.49 -0.68
N TRP A 96 15.57 -7.33 -1.30
CA TRP A 96 15.12 -8.34 -2.26
C TRP A 96 14.09 -9.32 -1.71
N GLN A 97 14.16 -9.66 -0.42
CA GLN A 97 13.18 -10.58 0.17
C GLN A 97 11.79 -9.95 0.18
N ALA A 98 11.66 -8.71 0.61
CA ALA A 98 10.41 -7.98 0.58
C ALA A 98 9.89 -7.82 -0.85
N ALA A 99 10.74 -7.35 -1.77
CA ALA A 99 10.37 -7.12 -3.17
C ALA A 99 9.87 -8.39 -3.88
N THR A 100 10.54 -9.52 -3.68
CA THR A 100 10.18 -10.77 -4.36
C THR A 100 9.02 -11.52 -3.72
N GLU A 101 8.53 -11.07 -2.56
CA GLU A 101 7.38 -11.65 -1.84
C GLU A 101 6.16 -10.74 -1.81
N ALA A 102 6.29 -9.46 -2.19
CA ALA A 102 5.22 -8.48 -2.09
C ALA A 102 3.97 -8.86 -2.91
N GLU A 103 4.12 -9.37 -4.12
CA GLU A 103 2.99 -9.84 -4.94
C GLU A 103 2.20 -10.94 -4.21
N GLN A 104 2.89 -11.97 -3.72
CA GLN A 104 2.28 -13.10 -3.03
C GLN A 104 1.64 -12.69 -1.71
N ALA A 105 2.26 -11.76 -1.00
CA ALA A 105 1.69 -11.19 0.24
C ALA A 105 0.40 -10.42 -0.03
N THR A 106 0.38 -9.63 -1.09
CA THR A 106 -0.79 -8.86 -1.55
C THR A 106 -1.92 -9.81 -1.98
N ASP A 107 -1.62 -10.88 -2.70
CA ASP A 107 -2.58 -11.91 -3.08
C ASP A 107 -3.15 -12.64 -1.88
N ALA A 108 -2.30 -13.04 -0.94
CA ALA A 108 -2.72 -13.68 0.30
C ALA A 108 -3.58 -12.74 1.17
N MET A 109 -3.29 -11.45 1.17
CA MET A 109 -4.10 -10.44 1.85
C MET A 109 -5.48 -10.33 1.21
N ALA A 110 -5.56 -10.21 -0.12
CA ALA A 110 -6.82 -10.09 -0.83
C ALA A 110 -7.76 -11.30 -0.58
N LEU A 111 -7.23 -12.52 -0.55
CA LEU A 111 -8.00 -13.72 -0.21
C LEU A 111 -8.59 -13.69 1.21
N ARG A 112 -7.94 -13.01 2.16
CA ARG A 112 -8.42 -12.90 3.55
C ARG A 112 -9.50 -11.85 3.76
N ILE A 113 -9.76 -11.00 2.77
CA ILE A 113 -10.83 -10.00 2.86
C ILE A 113 -12.20 -10.67 2.85
N TRP A 114 -12.35 -11.76 2.09
CA TRP A 114 -13.59 -12.53 1.97
C TRP A 114 -13.37 -13.99 2.40
N PRO A 115 -13.24 -14.25 3.73
CA PRO A 115 -12.84 -15.56 4.23
C PRO A 115 -13.87 -16.66 3.99
N ASP A 116 -15.13 -16.29 3.80
CA ASP A 116 -16.25 -17.21 3.60
C ASP A 116 -16.47 -17.54 2.10
N GLU A 117 -15.67 -16.97 1.21
CA GLU A 117 -15.76 -17.19 -0.23
C GLU A 117 -14.53 -17.94 -0.76
N THR A 118 -14.74 -18.86 -1.69
CA THR A 118 -13.64 -19.54 -2.41
C THR A 118 -13.27 -18.73 -3.64
N LEU A 119 -12.34 -17.79 -3.48
CA LEU A 119 -11.85 -16.93 -4.55
C LEU A 119 -10.46 -17.36 -5.02
N SER A 120 -10.18 -17.23 -6.32
CA SER A 120 -8.79 -17.26 -6.77
C SER A 120 -8.08 -15.95 -6.42
N PRO A 121 -6.74 -15.92 -6.28
CA PRO A 121 -5.98 -14.70 -6.02
C PRO A 121 -6.30 -13.57 -7.03
N LEU A 122 -6.38 -13.91 -8.31
CA LEU A 122 -6.71 -12.95 -9.36
C LEU A 122 -8.09 -12.33 -9.17
N ILE A 123 -9.12 -13.14 -8.87
CA ILE A 123 -10.48 -12.62 -8.65
C ILE A 123 -10.53 -11.75 -7.42
N ALA A 124 -9.89 -12.14 -6.33
CA ALA A 124 -9.83 -11.35 -5.10
C ALA A 124 -9.13 -9.99 -5.32
N GLN A 125 -8.01 -9.96 -6.03
CA GLN A 125 -7.31 -8.73 -6.40
C GLN A 125 -8.16 -7.83 -7.29
N THR A 126 -8.78 -8.39 -8.32
CA THR A 126 -9.66 -7.62 -9.22
C THR A 126 -10.81 -7.00 -8.44
N ARG A 127 -11.51 -7.80 -7.61
CA ARG A 127 -12.63 -7.32 -6.78
C ARG A 127 -12.22 -6.18 -5.85
N LEU A 128 -11.06 -6.28 -5.19
CA LEU A 128 -10.52 -5.23 -4.33
C LEU A 128 -10.27 -3.95 -5.12
N ARG A 129 -9.60 -4.05 -6.28
CA ARG A 129 -9.26 -2.87 -7.09
C ARG A 129 -10.50 -2.23 -7.72
N ASP A 130 -11.45 -3.02 -8.19
CA ASP A 130 -12.71 -2.51 -8.73
C ASP A 130 -13.52 -1.75 -7.67
N ALA A 131 -13.55 -2.24 -6.42
CA ALA A 131 -14.19 -1.53 -5.32
C ALA A 131 -13.56 -0.13 -5.08
N ILE A 132 -12.24 -0.02 -5.21
CA ILE A 132 -11.52 1.26 -5.10
C ILE A 132 -11.90 2.18 -6.28
N HIS A 133 -11.85 1.66 -7.49
CA HIS A 133 -12.15 2.42 -8.70
C HIS A 133 -13.58 2.96 -8.71
N GLN A 134 -14.56 2.19 -8.21
CA GLN A 134 -15.95 2.62 -8.08
C GLN A 134 -16.13 3.81 -7.14
N VAL A 135 -15.28 3.95 -6.13
CA VAL A 135 -15.35 5.10 -5.21
C VAL A 135 -14.76 6.36 -5.84
N VAL A 136 -13.67 6.23 -6.60
CA VAL A 136 -13.00 7.40 -7.21
C VAL A 136 -13.66 7.86 -8.51
N GLU A 137 -14.28 6.97 -9.29
CA GLU A 137 -14.87 7.30 -10.58
C GLU A 137 -15.80 8.53 -10.57
N PRO A 138 -16.71 8.70 -9.58
CA PRO A 138 -17.61 9.87 -9.55
C PRO A 138 -16.89 11.21 -9.35
N LEU A 139 -15.65 11.21 -8.83
CA LEU A 139 -14.84 12.42 -8.63
C LEU A 139 -14.09 12.83 -9.91
N LEU A 140 -13.87 11.90 -10.83
CA LEU A 140 -13.13 12.13 -12.07
C LEU A 140 -14.08 12.69 -13.15
N ILE A 141 -14.46 13.96 -13.03
CA ILE A 141 -15.41 14.62 -13.96
C ILE A 141 -14.78 14.78 -15.34
N GLY A 142 -13.50 15.18 -15.42
CA GLY A 142 -12.76 15.39 -16.65
C GLY A 142 -11.89 14.21 -17.07
N PRO A 143 -11.14 14.38 -18.18
CA PRO A 143 -10.15 13.41 -18.61
C PRO A 143 -8.99 13.32 -17.63
N VAL A 144 -8.40 12.14 -17.51
CA VAL A 144 -7.16 11.89 -16.77
C VAL A 144 -6.06 11.67 -17.79
N HIS A 145 -5.11 12.59 -17.90
CA HIS A 145 -3.98 12.50 -18.82
C HIS A 145 -2.72 11.99 -18.13
N GLN A 146 -2.53 12.38 -16.87
CA GLN A 146 -1.37 12.03 -16.06
C GLN A 146 -1.81 11.40 -14.74
N ALA A 147 -1.42 10.18 -14.48
CA ALA A 147 -1.68 9.50 -13.20
C ALA A 147 -0.38 9.01 -12.56
N LEU A 148 -0.31 9.09 -11.23
CA LEU A 148 0.84 8.69 -10.43
C LEU A 148 0.39 7.78 -9.29
N ASP A 149 1.01 6.61 -9.15
CA ASP A 149 0.83 5.69 -8.02
C ASP A 149 2.01 5.84 -7.06
N LEU A 150 1.79 6.50 -5.91
CA LEU A 150 2.81 6.77 -4.90
C LEU A 150 2.94 5.57 -3.95
N GLY A 151 4.16 5.06 -3.76
CA GLY A 151 4.40 3.84 -3.00
C GLY A 151 3.88 2.62 -3.75
N CYS A 152 4.18 2.54 -5.04
CA CYS A 152 3.64 1.54 -5.95
C CYS A 152 4.15 0.11 -5.69
N SER A 153 5.17 -0.06 -4.84
CA SER A 153 5.77 -1.36 -4.55
C SER A 153 6.14 -2.11 -5.85
N VAL A 154 5.72 -3.36 -5.98
CA VAL A 154 5.95 -4.18 -7.19
C VAL A 154 4.89 -3.96 -8.29
N GLY A 155 4.17 -2.85 -8.24
CA GLY A 155 3.27 -2.39 -9.31
C GLY A 155 1.95 -3.14 -9.44
N VAL A 156 1.46 -3.83 -8.39
CA VAL A 156 0.15 -4.51 -8.43
C VAL A 156 -0.96 -3.48 -8.62
N SER A 157 -1.02 -2.47 -7.78
CA SER A 157 -1.99 -1.36 -7.85
C SER A 157 -1.84 -0.58 -9.16
N THR A 158 -0.61 -0.24 -9.52
CA THR A 158 -0.29 0.58 -10.70
C THR A 158 -0.79 -0.04 -12.00
N GLN A 159 -0.59 -1.35 -12.19
CA GLN A 159 -1.07 -2.05 -13.40
C GLN A 159 -2.61 -2.13 -13.45
N HIS A 160 -3.27 -2.33 -12.30
CA HIS A 160 -4.73 -2.29 -12.23
C HIS A 160 -5.27 -0.88 -12.52
N LEU A 161 -4.67 0.15 -11.94
CA LEU A 161 -4.99 1.56 -12.20
C LEU A 161 -4.82 1.89 -13.68
N SER A 162 -3.71 1.46 -14.29
CA SER A 162 -3.43 1.68 -15.71
C SER A 162 -4.51 1.07 -16.60
N ARG A 163 -4.82 -0.21 -16.41
CA ARG A 163 -5.85 -0.87 -17.21
C ARG A 163 -7.21 -0.20 -17.07
N TRP A 164 -7.59 0.15 -15.84
CA TRP A 164 -8.87 0.83 -15.59
C TRP A 164 -8.93 2.21 -16.25
N LEU A 165 -7.91 3.05 -16.10
CA LEU A 165 -7.89 4.39 -16.69
C LEU A 165 -7.86 4.37 -18.21
N ARG A 166 -7.13 3.44 -18.83
CA ARG A 166 -7.12 3.26 -20.28
C ARG A 166 -8.48 2.83 -20.82
N LEU A 167 -9.14 1.88 -20.15
CA LEU A 167 -10.51 1.47 -20.49
C LEU A 167 -11.52 2.60 -20.30
N ARG A 168 -11.35 3.42 -19.27
CA ARG A 168 -12.17 4.60 -19.02
C ARG A 168 -12.00 5.63 -20.14
N ALA A 169 -10.78 5.94 -20.52
CA ALA A 169 -10.46 6.88 -21.59
C ALA A 169 -11.05 6.40 -22.94
N GLU A 170 -10.90 5.11 -23.25
CA GLU A 170 -11.47 4.50 -24.46
C GLU A 170 -13.00 4.65 -24.50
N LYS A 171 -13.69 4.28 -23.40
CA LYS A 171 -15.16 4.41 -23.30
C LYS A 171 -15.64 5.85 -23.46
N ARG A 172 -14.87 6.82 -22.97
CA ARG A 172 -15.20 8.25 -23.02
C ARG A 172 -14.67 8.94 -24.28
N ARG A 173 -13.93 8.23 -25.15
CA ARG A 173 -13.25 8.77 -26.32
C ARG A 173 -12.30 9.91 -25.97
N GLU A 174 -11.65 9.79 -24.84
CA GLU A 174 -10.60 10.70 -24.34
C GLU A 174 -9.24 10.28 -24.90
N SER A 175 -8.24 11.15 -24.79
CA SER A 175 -6.85 10.86 -25.16
C SER A 175 -6.24 9.80 -24.24
N SER A 176 -5.10 9.22 -24.67
CA SER A 176 -4.38 8.22 -23.89
C SER A 176 -3.91 8.78 -22.54
N VAL A 177 -3.93 7.92 -21.53
CA VAL A 177 -3.46 8.22 -20.15
C VAL A 177 -2.00 7.80 -20.02
N HIS A 178 -1.17 8.66 -19.45
CA HIS A 178 0.21 8.37 -19.04
C HIS A 178 0.23 8.04 -17.55
N ILE A 179 0.74 6.86 -17.19
CA ILE A 179 0.69 6.34 -15.83
C ILE A 179 2.08 5.94 -15.36
N GLN A 180 2.47 6.45 -14.20
CA GLN A 180 3.76 6.14 -13.58
C GLN A 180 3.57 5.55 -12.19
N GLY A 181 4.46 4.62 -11.82
CA GLY A 181 4.60 4.12 -10.46
C GLY A 181 5.85 4.71 -9.80
N LEU A 182 5.74 5.15 -8.55
CA LEU A 182 6.85 5.68 -7.78
C LEU A 182 7.03 4.87 -6.51
N ASP A 183 8.26 4.45 -6.22
CA ASP A 183 8.60 3.77 -4.98
C ASP A 183 10.00 4.14 -4.49
N LEU A 184 10.22 3.98 -3.19
CA LEU A 184 11.49 4.23 -2.51
C LEU A 184 12.47 3.07 -2.65
N SER A 185 11.99 1.84 -2.90
CA SER A 185 12.81 0.63 -3.05
C SER A 185 13.11 0.36 -4.52
N PRO A 186 14.39 0.41 -4.93
CA PRO A 186 14.76 0.04 -6.29
C PRO A 186 14.53 -1.46 -6.54
N GLU A 187 14.61 -2.32 -5.51
CA GLU A 187 14.29 -3.75 -5.64
C GLU A 187 12.82 -3.97 -5.98
N MET A 188 11.90 -3.21 -5.34
CA MET A 188 10.47 -3.24 -5.68
C MET A 188 10.26 -2.84 -7.14
N LEU A 189 10.88 -1.76 -7.60
CA LEU A 189 10.76 -1.27 -8.97
C LEU A 189 11.37 -2.23 -10.00
N ALA A 190 12.46 -2.90 -9.67
CA ALA A 190 13.03 -3.94 -10.54
C ALA A 190 12.05 -5.11 -10.72
N VAL A 191 11.38 -5.53 -9.64
CA VAL A 191 10.31 -6.54 -9.71
C VAL A 191 9.08 -6.00 -10.46
N ALA A 192 8.70 -4.74 -10.26
CA ALA A 192 7.60 -4.11 -10.98
C ALA A 192 7.82 -4.15 -12.51
N ARG A 193 9.03 -3.85 -12.98
CA ARG A 193 9.40 -3.96 -14.40
C ARG A 193 9.28 -5.38 -14.95
N VAL A 194 9.72 -6.38 -14.20
CA VAL A 194 9.55 -7.79 -14.60
C VAL A 194 8.08 -8.17 -14.71
N ARG A 195 7.25 -7.70 -13.78
CA ARG A 195 5.82 -7.98 -13.78
C ARG A 195 5.06 -7.25 -14.88
N ASP A 196 5.56 -6.12 -15.31
CA ASP A 196 4.99 -5.30 -16.39
C ASP A 196 5.52 -5.69 -17.76
N GLY A 197 5.61 -6.99 -18.05
CA GLY A 197 6.09 -7.48 -19.34
C GLY A 197 5.26 -7.04 -20.55
N ALA A 198 4.02 -6.59 -20.33
CA ALA A 198 3.16 -6.01 -21.37
C ALA A 198 3.35 -4.50 -21.55
N GLY A 199 4.15 -3.83 -20.70
CA GLY A 199 4.42 -2.39 -20.78
C GLY A 199 3.18 -1.52 -20.62
N VAL A 200 2.29 -1.89 -19.67
CA VAL A 200 1.06 -1.12 -19.43
C VAL A 200 1.26 0.11 -18.54
N VAL A 201 2.44 0.25 -17.93
CA VAL A 201 2.85 1.38 -17.09
C VAL A 201 3.94 2.15 -17.83
N ASP A 202 3.80 3.46 -17.96
CA ASP A 202 4.65 4.30 -18.78
C ASP A 202 5.99 4.66 -18.11
N GLY A 203 6.12 4.44 -16.80
CA GLY A 203 7.36 4.68 -16.08
C GLY A 203 7.38 4.16 -14.64
N TRP A 204 8.57 3.79 -14.17
CA TRP A 204 8.87 3.37 -12.82
C TRP A 204 9.92 4.30 -12.21
N LEU A 205 9.54 5.06 -11.17
CA LEU A 205 10.34 6.16 -10.62
C LEU A 205 10.89 5.80 -9.23
N HIS A 206 12.21 5.70 -9.10
CA HIS A 206 12.87 5.52 -7.80
C HIS A 206 13.05 6.88 -7.14
N ARG A 207 12.10 7.26 -6.26
CA ARG A 207 12.04 8.57 -5.59
C ARG A 207 11.35 8.46 -4.24
N LYS A 208 11.45 9.52 -3.42
CA LYS A 208 10.71 9.66 -2.17
C LYS A 208 9.31 10.21 -2.45
N ALA A 209 8.29 9.66 -1.82
CA ALA A 209 6.93 10.15 -1.94
C ALA A 209 6.74 11.55 -1.34
N GLU A 210 7.54 11.91 -0.33
CA GLU A 210 7.53 13.24 0.32
C GLU A 210 8.23 14.33 -0.49
N LYS A 211 9.02 13.94 -1.48
CA LYS A 211 9.78 14.86 -2.35
C LYS A 211 10.09 14.17 -3.67
N THR A 212 9.12 14.18 -4.55
CA THR A 212 9.20 13.45 -5.82
C THR A 212 10.13 14.10 -6.85
N GLY A 213 10.31 15.42 -6.77
CA GLY A 213 11.04 16.20 -7.77
C GLY A 213 10.32 16.28 -9.12
N LEU A 214 9.02 15.94 -9.16
CA LEU A 214 8.17 16.15 -10.32
C LEU A 214 7.65 17.58 -10.34
N GLU A 215 7.22 18.03 -11.53
CA GLU A 215 6.67 19.36 -11.74
C GLU A 215 5.36 19.56 -10.96
N GLU A 216 5.17 20.75 -10.40
CA GLU A 216 3.93 21.10 -9.74
C GLU A 216 2.77 21.21 -10.74
N CYS A 217 1.54 20.97 -10.27
CA CYS A 217 0.34 21.04 -11.10
C CYS A 217 0.42 20.21 -12.40
N SER A 218 1.11 19.07 -12.36
CA SER A 218 1.36 18.23 -13.54
C SER A 218 0.52 16.95 -13.59
N ILE A 219 -0.12 16.54 -12.48
CA ILE A 219 -0.82 15.27 -12.32
C ILE A 219 -2.33 15.50 -12.18
N ASP A 220 -3.14 14.67 -12.81
CA ASP A 220 -4.60 14.69 -12.73
C ASP A 220 -5.15 13.75 -11.64
N LEU A 221 -4.48 12.61 -11.44
CA LEU A 221 -4.85 11.62 -10.43
C LEU A 221 -3.62 11.06 -9.71
N ILE A 222 -3.63 11.15 -8.39
CA ILE A 222 -2.65 10.45 -7.54
C ILE A 222 -3.36 9.33 -6.79
N SER A 223 -2.77 8.13 -6.84
CA SER A 223 -3.15 6.95 -6.06
C SER A 223 -2.10 6.71 -4.97
N LEU A 224 -2.56 6.38 -3.76
CA LEU A 224 -1.74 6.03 -2.60
C LEU A 224 -2.39 4.83 -1.90
N GLN A 225 -1.92 3.62 -2.17
CA GLN A 225 -2.59 2.39 -1.75
C GLN A 225 -1.75 1.58 -0.77
N PHE A 226 -2.27 1.41 0.47
CA PHE A 226 -1.63 0.64 1.54
C PHE A 226 -0.23 1.16 1.92
N VAL A 227 -0.08 2.48 2.00
CA VAL A 227 1.18 3.16 2.31
C VAL A 227 1.14 3.90 3.64
N CYS A 228 0.02 4.58 3.95
CA CYS A 228 -0.05 5.47 5.11
C CYS A 228 0.19 4.75 6.44
N HIS A 229 -0.24 3.49 6.57
CA HIS A 229 -0.01 2.72 7.80
C HIS A 229 1.46 2.32 8.02
N GLU A 230 2.30 2.47 7.00
CA GLU A 230 3.76 2.27 7.09
C GLU A 230 4.54 3.56 7.43
N LEU A 231 3.87 4.69 7.61
CA LEU A 231 4.50 6.00 7.77
C LEU A 231 4.19 6.63 9.13
N PRO A 232 5.16 7.31 9.77
CA PRO A 232 4.87 8.18 10.89
C PRO A 232 4.02 9.38 10.43
N GLN A 233 3.23 9.97 11.34
CA GLN A 233 2.33 11.08 10.99
C GLN A 233 3.02 12.23 10.25
N SER A 234 4.23 12.59 10.64
CA SER A 234 5.00 13.65 9.97
C SER A 234 5.32 13.32 8.51
N ALA A 235 5.60 12.07 8.20
CA ALA A 235 5.81 11.64 6.80
C ALA A 235 4.49 11.60 6.03
N ILE A 236 3.37 11.17 6.65
CA ILE A 236 2.05 11.24 6.02
C ILE A 236 1.74 12.69 5.62
N HIS A 237 1.89 13.65 6.52
CA HIS A 237 1.69 15.07 6.20
C HIS A 237 2.60 15.56 5.06
N ALA A 238 3.86 15.15 5.03
CA ALA A 238 4.77 15.51 3.95
C ALA A 238 4.35 14.92 2.59
N VAL A 239 3.91 13.65 2.57
CA VAL A 239 3.38 12.98 1.37
C VAL A 239 2.10 13.66 0.88
N LEU A 240 1.17 14.01 1.79
CA LEU A 240 -0.05 14.72 1.42
C LEU A 240 0.25 16.10 0.85
N SER A 241 1.20 16.84 1.42
CA SER A 241 1.65 18.13 0.93
C SER A 241 2.28 18.03 -0.47
N GLU A 242 3.11 17.03 -0.71
CA GLU A 242 3.69 16.77 -2.02
C GLU A 242 2.62 16.34 -3.04
N ALA A 243 1.68 15.48 -2.66
CA ALA A 243 0.54 15.11 -3.51
C ALA A 243 -0.30 16.33 -3.90
N PHE A 244 -0.59 17.23 -2.95
CA PHE A 244 -1.30 18.48 -3.23
C PHE A 244 -0.52 19.37 -4.20
N ARG A 245 0.80 19.50 -4.02
CA ARG A 245 1.66 20.27 -4.92
C ARG A 245 1.62 19.75 -6.36
N LEU A 246 1.66 18.43 -6.52
CA LEU A 246 1.68 17.74 -7.82
C LEU A 246 0.36 17.79 -8.58
N LEU A 247 -0.75 17.68 -7.88
CA LEU A 247 -2.06 17.68 -8.50
C LEU A 247 -2.37 19.02 -9.18
N ARG A 248 -3.02 18.99 -10.32
CA ARG A 248 -3.63 20.17 -10.96
C ARG A 248 -4.82 20.64 -10.15
N PRO A 249 -5.23 21.91 -10.25
CA PRO A 249 -6.51 22.35 -9.71
C PRO A 249 -7.65 21.48 -10.23
N GLY A 250 -8.44 20.90 -9.31
CA GLY A 250 -9.46 19.90 -9.62
C GLY A 250 -8.96 18.48 -9.83
N GLY A 251 -7.67 18.23 -9.72
CA GLY A 251 -7.08 16.89 -9.71
C GLY A 251 -7.45 16.12 -8.43
N ALA A 252 -7.49 14.79 -8.52
CA ALA A 252 -7.95 13.92 -7.44
C ALA A 252 -6.81 13.17 -6.75
N LEU A 253 -6.87 13.09 -5.43
CA LEU A 253 -6.12 12.13 -4.61
C LEU A 253 -7.06 11.00 -4.21
N VAL A 254 -6.65 9.75 -4.43
CA VAL A 254 -7.32 8.56 -3.91
C VAL A 254 -6.34 7.77 -3.03
N MET A 255 -6.76 7.52 -1.80
CA MET A 255 -6.01 6.69 -0.86
C MET A 255 -6.84 5.48 -0.46
N VAL A 256 -6.19 4.35 -0.30
CA VAL A 256 -6.78 3.14 0.26
C VAL A 256 -5.90 2.63 1.37
N ASP A 257 -6.50 2.35 2.52
CA ASP A 257 -5.77 1.79 3.66
C ASP A 257 -6.72 1.11 4.65
N GLN A 258 -6.16 0.53 5.70
CA GLN A 258 -6.94 -0.10 6.77
C GLN A 258 -7.92 0.90 7.38
N ASP A 259 -9.17 0.46 7.58
CA ASP A 259 -10.19 1.30 8.22
C ASP A 259 -10.11 1.14 9.75
N PRO A 260 -9.70 2.17 10.51
CA PRO A 260 -9.67 2.10 11.96
C PRO A 260 -11.03 1.76 12.59
N ALA A 261 -12.13 2.07 11.91
CA ALA A 261 -13.49 1.75 12.37
C ALA A 261 -13.97 0.33 11.96
N SER A 262 -13.15 -0.42 11.21
CA SER A 262 -13.52 -1.76 10.76
C SER A 262 -13.82 -2.71 11.90
N SER A 263 -15.00 -3.33 11.88
CA SER A 263 -15.38 -4.36 12.86
C SER A 263 -14.47 -5.60 12.80
N VAL A 264 -13.83 -5.85 11.68
CA VAL A 264 -12.83 -6.93 11.50
C VAL A 264 -11.58 -6.61 12.31
N LEU A 265 -11.08 -5.37 12.23
CA LEU A 265 -9.92 -4.93 13.00
C LEU A 265 -10.22 -4.87 14.51
N HIS A 266 -11.40 -4.38 14.89
CA HIS A 266 -11.81 -4.33 16.28
C HIS A 266 -11.91 -5.72 16.95
N ARG A 267 -12.24 -6.75 16.17
CA ARG A 267 -12.41 -8.14 16.65
C ARG A 267 -11.19 -9.02 16.46
N LEU A 268 -10.03 -8.46 16.10
CA LEU A 268 -8.82 -9.26 15.98
C LEU A 268 -8.48 -9.95 17.31
N PRO A 269 -8.16 -11.26 17.28
CA PRO A 269 -7.61 -11.93 18.46
C PRO A 269 -6.36 -11.23 18.96
N ALA A 270 -6.18 -11.11 20.29
CA ALA A 270 -5.07 -10.39 20.90
C ALA A 270 -3.69 -10.81 20.35
N ALA A 271 -3.50 -12.11 20.08
CA ALA A 271 -2.27 -12.62 19.47
C ALA A 271 -2.02 -12.05 18.06
N VAL A 272 -3.07 -11.95 17.25
CA VAL A 272 -2.98 -11.43 15.87
C VAL A 272 -2.76 -9.93 15.90
N ALA A 273 -3.46 -9.20 16.77
CA ALA A 273 -3.30 -7.77 16.97
C ALA A 273 -1.87 -7.41 17.40
N THR A 274 -1.32 -8.15 18.38
CA THR A 274 0.08 -7.96 18.83
C THR A 274 1.08 -8.27 17.72
N LEU A 275 0.84 -9.32 16.93
CA LEU A 275 1.68 -9.62 15.78
C LEU A 275 1.63 -8.49 14.74
N LEU A 276 0.45 -7.97 14.44
CA LEU A 276 0.26 -6.85 13.51
C LEU A 276 1.07 -5.62 13.99
N LYS A 277 0.90 -5.19 15.25
CA LYS A 277 1.69 -4.10 15.83
C LYS A 277 3.20 -4.32 15.74
N SER A 278 3.66 -5.55 15.94
CA SER A 278 5.09 -5.88 15.92
C SER A 278 5.69 -5.92 14.50
N THR A 279 4.85 -6.00 13.47
CA THR A 279 5.27 -6.02 12.06
C THR A 279 5.02 -4.70 11.34
N GLU A 280 4.13 -3.86 11.89
CA GLU A 280 3.74 -2.56 11.35
C GLU A 280 4.08 -1.44 12.36
N PRO A 281 5.30 -0.93 12.37
CA PRO A 281 5.80 -0.05 13.44
C PRO A 281 5.03 1.28 13.55
N TYR A 282 4.34 1.70 12.50
CA TYR A 282 3.62 2.98 12.46
C TYR A 282 2.10 2.83 12.38
N ILE A 283 1.55 1.62 12.54
CA ILE A 283 0.10 1.42 12.43
C ILE A 283 -0.69 2.23 13.45
N GLU A 284 -0.16 2.40 14.68
CA GLU A 284 -0.77 3.23 15.72
C GLU A 284 -0.74 4.72 15.35
N HIS A 285 0.33 5.19 14.71
CA HIS A 285 0.46 6.54 14.19
C HIS A 285 -0.62 6.83 13.13
N TYR A 286 -0.87 5.87 12.24
CA TYR A 286 -1.90 5.97 11.23
C TYR A 286 -3.31 5.94 11.83
N PHE A 287 -3.59 5.03 12.78
CA PHE A 287 -4.91 4.91 13.40
C PHE A 287 -5.28 6.11 14.28
N SER A 288 -4.31 6.76 14.90
CA SER A 288 -4.51 7.95 15.74
C SER A 288 -4.56 9.26 14.94
N LEU A 289 -4.24 9.23 13.63
CA LEU A 289 -4.27 10.41 12.78
C LEU A 289 -5.72 10.78 12.41
N ASP A 290 -6.14 12.01 12.69
CA ASP A 290 -7.33 12.59 12.07
C ASP A 290 -7.00 12.90 10.59
N MET A 291 -7.34 11.93 9.71
CA MET A 291 -7.03 12.03 8.30
C MET A 291 -7.82 13.15 7.60
N ASP A 292 -9.03 13.44 8.09
CA ASP A 292 -9.86 14.55 7.63
C ASP A 292 -9.14 15.88 7.85
N ASP A 293 -8.68 16.09 9.08
CA ASP A 293 -7.98 17.30 9.47
C ASP A 293 -6.64 17.42 8.73
N ALA A 294 -5.91 16.32 8.59
CA ALA A 294 -4.66 16.27 7.85
C ALA A 294 -4.82 16.68 6.38
N LEU A 295 -5.86 16.19 5.69
CA LEU A 295 -6.15 16.53 4.30
C LEU A 295 -6.62 17.97 4.16
N GLN A 296 -7.54 18.42 5.03
CA GLN A 296 -8.05 19.80 4.99
C GLN A 296 -6.96 20.82 5.30
N SER A 297 -6.04 20.53 6.22
CA SER A 297 -4.93 21.43 6.57
C SER A 297 -3.97 21.68 5.41
N VAL A 298 -3.83 20.70 4.50
CA VAL A 298 -3.04 20.84 3.27
C VAL A 298 -3.79 21.61 2.17
N GLY A 299 -5.13 21.63 2.23
CA GLY A 299 -5.98 22.36 1.27
C GLY A 299 -6.90 21.47 0.44
N PHE A 300 -6.91 20.15 0.64
CA PHE A 300 -7.82 19.23 -0.04
C PHE A 300 -9.28 19.52 0.32
N ARG A 301 -10.18 19.28 -0.64
CA ARG A 301 -11.62 19.55 -0.55
C ARG A 301 -12.43 18.35 -1.05
N ASN A 302 -13.76 18.40 -0.86
CA ASN A 302 -14.71 17.38 -1.34
C ASN A 302 -14.34 15.97 -0.88
N LEU A 303 -13.94 15.87 0.38
CA LEU A 303 -13.52 14.61 0.98
C LEU A 303 -14.64 13.59 1.02
N GLN A 304 -14.38 12.41 0.51
CA GLN A 304 -15.25 11.24 0.59
C GLN A 304 -14.50 10.09 1.25
N ILE A 305 -15.11 9.50 2.27
CA ILE A 305 -14.61 8.30 2.93
C ILE A 305 -15.65 7.21 2.80
N LYS A 306 -15.27 6.07 2.19
CA LYS A 306 -16.17 4.93 1.99
C LYS A 306 -15.44 3.63 2.29
N ALA A 307 -16.08 2.71 3.00
CA ALA A 307 -15.61 1.33 3.06
C ALA A 307 -15.63 0.74 1.65
N CYS A 308 -14.52 0.14 1.23
CA CYS A 308 -14.43 -0.58 -0.05
C CYS A 308 -14.55 -2.09 0.12
N ASP A 309 -14.30 -2.58 1.33
CA ASP A 309 -14.46 -3.96 1.75
C ASP A 309 -14.60 -4.01 3.29
N PRO A 310 -14.78 -5.19 3.92
CA PRO A 310 -14.98 -5.28 5.37
C PRO A 310 -13.81 -4.76 6.23
N ARG A 311 -12.63 -4.55 5.64
CA ARG A 311 -11.39 -4.23 6.36
C ARG A 311 -10.80 -2.86 6.01
N HIS A 312 -11.03 -2.40 4.77
CA HIS A 312 -10.37 -1.22 4.22
C HIS A 312 -11.36 -0.11 3.87
N ARG A 313 -10.85 1.11 3.87
CA ARG A 313 -11.57 2.30 3.42
C ARG A 313 -10.83 2.97 2.26
N VAL A 314 -11.60 3.55 1.36
CA VAL A 314 -11.11 4.50 0.37
C VAL A 314 -11.38 5.91 0.87
N ILE A 315 -10.37 6.74 0.77
CA ILE A 315 -10.44 8.19 1.03
C ILE A 315 -10.12 8.87 -0.30
N ALA A 316 -11.04 9.68 -0.78
CA ALA A 316 -10.86 10.41 -2.03
C ALA A 316 -11.20 11.88 -1.85
N CYS A 317 -10.39 12.77 -2.44
CA CYS A 317 -10.56 14.21 -2.33
C CYS A 317 -10.00 14.93 -3.55
N LEU A 318 -10.31 16.22 -3.68
CA LEU A 318 -9.87 17.09 -4.77
C LEU A 318 -8.93 18.18 -4.27
N ARG A 319 -7.98 18.56 -5.13
CA ARG A 319 -7.21 19.77 -4.95
C ARG A 319 -8.02 21.02 -5.26
#